data_56bcb6ea2b196ca5081f303bef83d55c
#
_entry.id   56bcb6ea2b196ca5081f303bef83d55c
#
_cell.length_a   1.000
_cell.length_b   1.000
_cell.length_c   1.000
_cell.angle_alpha   90.00
_cell.angle_beta   90.00
_cell.angle_gamma   90.00
#
_symmetry.space_group_name_H-M   'P 1'
#
loop_
_entity.id
_entity.type
_entity.pdbx_description
1 polymer ?
#
loop_
_entity_poly.entity_id
_entity_poly.type
_entity_poly.pdbx_seq_one_letter_code
_entity_poly.pdbx_strand_id
1 'polypeptide(L)'
;VRDIMTGMQSERIILGGNEKAAHQVKDLLHGTMQNKVVDILPIPMSANDSQVSKAIQETALTYEREQEMTLIDEVIGFAKSGGRGAIDMDVIEDALGRQQVELLILPYPMDDETVAANLTRQALQAGAAVELVHGNAAARLTHEAPAAVRLYYALPDTEQA
;
A
#
# COMPACT_ATOMS: atom_id res chain seq x y z
N VAL A 1 -28.51 7.89 -2.72
CA VAL A 1 -27.12 7.73 -2.28
C VAL A 1 -26.89 6.31 -1.75
N ARG A 2 -27.73 5.83 -0.81
CA ARG A 2 -27.56 4.51 -0.18
C ARG A 2 -27.59 3.36 -1.21
N ASP A 3 -28.51 3.39 -2.16
CA ASP A 3 -28.69 2.31 -3.15
C ASP A 3 -27.56 2.29 -4.21
N ILE A 4 -27.01 3.45 -4.54
CA ILE A 4 -25.87 3.56 -5.47
C ILE A 4 -24.60 2.97 -4.83
N MET A 5 -24.35 3.24 -3.55
CA MET A 5 -23.16 2.79 -2.85
C MET A 5 -23.20 1.29 -2.49
N THR A 6 -24.39 0.70 -2.31
CA THR A 6 -24.54 -0.73 -2.00
C THR A 6 -24.21 -1.61 -3.22
N GLY A 7 -24.36 -1.09 -4.45
CA GLY A 7 -24.00 -1.80 -5.68
C GLY A 7 -22.52 -1.67 -6.09
N MET A 8 -21.76 -0.74 -5.47
CA MET A 8 -20.34 -0.52 -5.76
C MET A 8 -19.49 -1.26 -4.72
N GLN A 9 -18.74 -2.25 -5.16
CA GLN A 9 -17.69 -2.90 -4.34
C GLN A 9 -16.47 -1.97 -4.22
N SER A 10 -16.69 -0.73 -3.77
CA SER A 10 -15.60 0.23 -3.57
C SER A 10 -14.91 -0.05 -2.24
N GLU A 11 -13.59 -0.18 -2.28
CA GLU A 11 -12.77 -0.31 -1.09
C GLU A 11 -12.52 1.05 -0.40
N ARG A 12 -12.61 2.14 -1.16
CA ARG A 12 -12.30 3.51 -0.73
C ARG A 12 -13.36 4.48 -1.22
N ILE A 13 -13.64 5.51 -0.41
CA ILE A 13 -14.62 6.55 -0.69
C ILE A 13 -13.95 7.90 -0.47
N ILE A 14 -14.08 8.80 -1.43
CA ILE A 14 -13.74 10.22 -1.31
C ILE A 14 -15.06 10.99 -1.36
N LEU A 15 -15.32 11.84 -0.36
CA LEU A 15 -16.48 12.72 -0.32
C LEU A 15 -16.08 14.10 -0.85
N GLY A 16 -16.73 14.57 -1.90
CA GLY A 16 -16.48 15.89 -2.49
C GLY A 16 -17.66 16.85 -2.33
N GLY A 17 -17.37 18.15 -2.17
CA GLY A 17 -18.36 19.20 -2.13
C GLY A 17 -18.16 20.23 -1.03
N ASN A 18 -19.28 20.82 -0.53
CA ASN A 18 -19.20 21.69 0.64
C ASN A 18 -18.74 20.87 1.86
N GLU A 19 -17.67 21.30 2.51
CA GLU A 19 -17.02 20.59 3.61
C GLU A 19 -18.02 20.20 4.74
N LYS A 20 -18.85 21.13 5.17
CA LYS A 20 -19.85 20.87 6.21
C LYS A 20 -20.87 19.81 5.79
N ALA A 21 -21.34 19.88 4.54
CA ALA A 21 -22.28 18.90 4.01
C ALA A 21 -21.61 17.51 3.85
N ALA A 22 -20.36 17.45 3.40
CA ALA A 22 -19.62 16.22 3.26
C ALA A 22 -19.39 15.53 4.63
N HIS A 23 -19.04 16.28 5.68
CA HIS A 23 -18.96 15.75 7.05
C HIS A 23 -20.31 15.19 7.53
N GLN A 24 -21.42 15.91 7.29
CA GLN A 24 -22.74 15.39 7.64
C GLN A 24 -23.10 14.10 6.89
N VAL A 25 -22.70 13.99 5.60
CA VAL A 25 -22.87 12.75 4.83
C VAL A 25 -22.04 11.63 5.44
N LYS A 26 -20.77 11.90 5.80
CA LYS A 26 -19.91 10.93 6.46
C LYS A 26 -20.53 10.39 7.75
N ASP A 27 -21.07 11.27 8.58
CA ASP A 27 -21.70 10.90 9.87
C ASP A 27 -22.99 10.05 9.69
N LEU A 28 -23.65 10.18 8.54
CA LEU A 28 -24.84 9.39 8.19
C LEU A 28 -24.51 8.03 7.55
N LEU A 29 -23.25 7.77 7.18
CA LEU A 29 -22.83 6.49 6.66
C LEU A 29 -22.79 5.43 7.77
N HIS A 30 -23.11 4.18 7.43
CA HIS A 30 -22.89 3.06 8.34
C HIS A 30 -21.39 2.89 8.64
N GLY A 31 -21.03 2.42 9.85
CA GLY A 31 -19.65 2.33 10.32
C GLY A 31 -18.68 1.68 9.34
N THR A 32 -19.08 0.60 8.64
CA THR A 32 -18.25 -0.04 7.61
C THR A 32 -17.98 0.85 6.41
N MET A 33 -18.94 1.69 5.99
CA MET A 33 -18.75 2.66 4.90
C MET A 33 -18.01 3.91 5.39
N GLN A 34 -18.26 4.33 6.62
CA GLN A 34 -17.59 5.46 7.25
C GLN A 34 -16.06 5.23 7.31
N ASN A 35 -15.64 3.99 7.64
CA ASN A 35 -14.23 3.59 7.68
C ASN A 35 -13.57 3.53 6.29
N LYS A 36 -14.36 3.46 5.22
CA LYS A 36 -13.86 3.53 3.83
C LYS A 36 -13.65 4.96 3.33
N VAL A 37 -14.15 5.97 4.05
CA VAL A 37 -13.95 7.38 3.67
C VAL A 37 -12.52 7.77 3.97
N VAL A 38 -11.72 7.89 2.94
CA VAL A 38 -10.29 8.22 3.01
C VAL A 38 -10.05 9.72 3.09
N ASP A 39 -10.92 10.54 2.46
CA ASP A 39 -10.77 12.00 2.50
C ASP A 39 -12.08 12.72 2.20
N ILE A 40 -12.11 14.02 2.56
CA ILE A 40 -13.20 14.96 2.26
C ILE A 40 -12.60 16.13 1.49
N LEU A 41 -12.98 16.26 0.21
CA LEU A 41 -12.47 17.30 -0.68
C LEU A 41 -13.40 18.50 -0.74
N PRO A 42 -12.92 19.71 -0.44
CA PRO A 42 -13.68 20.93 -0.67
C PRO A 42 -13.75 21.21 -2.19
N ILE A 43 -14.83 20.76 -2.82
CA ILE A 43 -15.07 20.98 -4.25
C ILE A 43 -16.11 22.08 -4.43
N PRO A 44 -15.79 23.20 -5.11
CA PRO A 44 -16.76 24.24 -5.40
C PRO A 44 -17.92 23.72 -6.27
N MET A 45 -19.14 24.21 -6.05
CA MET A 45 -20.30 23.87 -6.87
C MET A 45 -20.14 24.26 -8.35
N SER A 46 -19.23 25.18 -8.65
CA SER A 46 -18.90 25.63 -10.01
C SER A 46 -17.79 24.79 -10.67
N ALA A 47 -17.23 23.79 -9.96
CA ALA A 47 -16.20 22.93 -10.52
C ALA A 47 -16.75 22.12 -11.69
N ASN A 48 -15.97 22.06 -12.79
CA ASN A 48 -16.27 21.19 -13.92
C ASN A 48 -15.71 19.78 -13.71
N ASP A 49 -16.13 18.84 -14.54
CA ASP A 49 -15.76 17.41 -14.43
C ASP A 49 -14.24 17.20 -14.43
N SER A 50 -13.49 17.98 -15.22
CA SER A 50 -12.02 17.89 -15.27
C SER A 50 -11.37 18.31 -13.95
N GLN A 51 -11.87 19.37 -13.29
CA GLN A 51 -11.38 19.84 -12.02
C GLN A 51 -11.70 18.81 -10.91
N VAL A 52 -12.90 18.24 -10.92
CA VAL A 52 -13.31 17.18 -10.00
C VAL A 52 -12.42 15.95 -10.17
N SER A 53 -12.25 15.47 -11.39
CA SER A 53 -11.41 14.30 -11.71
C SER A 53 -9.96 14.50 -11.25
N LYS A 54 -9.40 15.69 -11.50
CA LYS A 54 -8.03 16.02 -11.08
C LYS A 54 -7.90 15.99 -9.55
N ALA A 55 -8.82 16.61 -8.83
CA ALA A 55 -8.80 16.63 -7.36
C ALA A 55 -8.91 15.22 -6.77
N ILE A 56 -9.76 14.36 -7.33
CA ILE A 56 -9.88 12.96 -6.91
C ILE A 56 -8.58 12.19 -7.16
N GLN A 57 -7.97 12.35 -8.34
CA GLN A 57 -6.72 11.67 -8.68
C GLN A 57 -5.56 12.08 -7.75
N GLU A 58 -5.42 13.38 -7.47
CA GLU A 58 -4.40 13.90 -6.57
C GLU A 58 -4.57 13.35 -5.15
N THR A 59 -5.81 13.31 -4.64
CA THR A 59 -6.10 12.75 -3.31
C THR A 59 -5.86 11.24 -3.27
N ALA A 60 -6.30 10.49 -4.28
CA ALA A 60 -6.07 9.05 -4.35
C ALA A 60 -4.57 8.74 -4.36
N LEU A 61 -3.79 9.49 -5.14
CA LEU A 61 -2.33 9.32 -5.19
C LEU A 61 -1.68 9.64 -3.85
N THR A 62 -2.08 10.73 -3.18
CA THR A 62 -1.56 11.08 -1.85
C THR A 62 -1.82 9.97 -0.85
N TYR A 63 -3.05 9.48 -0.82
CA TYR A 63 -3.43 8.36 0.06
C TYR A 63 -2.60 7.10 -0.22
N GLU A 64 -2.41 6.74 -1.50
CA GLU A 64 -1.57 5.58 -1.88
C GLU A 64 -0.13 5.74 -1.38
N ARG A 65 0.46 6.93 -1.53
CA ARG A 65 1.81 7.22 -1.03
C ARG A 65 1.95 7.12 0.49
N GLU A 66 0.93 7.52 1.23
CA GLU A 66 0.89 7.37 2.68
C GLU A 66 0.77 5.89 3.10
N GLN A 67 -0.03 5.11 2.37
CA GLN A 67 -0.14 3.66 2.61
C GLN A 67 1.16 2.93 2.28
N GLU A 68 1.82 3.26 1.15
CA GLU A 68 3.13 2.71 0.81
C GLU A 68 4.18 3.00 1.90
N MET A 69 4.22 4.23 2.43
CA MET A 69 5.15 4.60 3.49
C MET A 69 4.86 3.83 4.78
N THR A 70 3.59 3.73 5.17
CA THR A 70 3.17 2.96 6.35
C THR A 70 3.57 1.50 6.23
N LEU A 71 3.36 0.89 5.06
CA LEU A 71 3.73 -0.49 4.77
C LEU A 71 5.25 -0.71 4.91
N ILE A 72 6.06 0.20 4.34
CA ILE A 72 7.53 0.09 4.40
C ILE A 72 8.03 0.22 5.83
N ASP A 73 7.54 1.20 6.60
CA ASP A 73 7.95 1.38 7.98
C ASP A 73 7.57 0.18 8.85
N GLU A 74 6.38 -0.40 8.63
CA GLU A 74 5.94 -1.61 9.31
C GLU A 74 6.86 -2.80 9.01
N VAL A 75 7.14 -3.07 7.73
CA VAL A 75 7.95 -4.23 7.31
C VAL A 75 9.40 -4.10 7.75
N ILE A 76 10.00 -2.90 7.62
CA ILE A 76 11.35 -2.65 8.15
C ILE A 76 11.38 -2.79 9.67
N GLY A 77 10.35 -2.30 10.36
CA GLY A 77 10.21 -2.48 11.80
C GLY A 77 10.16 -3.96 12.21
N PHE A 78 9.40 -4.78 11.50
CA PHE A 78 9.35 -6.23 11.71
C PHE A 78 10.69 -6.90 11.43
N ALA A 79 11.37 -6.54 10.34
CA ALA A 79 12.69 -7.10 10.02
C ALA A 79 13.71 -6.81 11.13
N LYS A 80 13.72 -5.60 11.68
CA LYS A 80 14.65 -5.19 12.74
C LYS A 80 14.33 -5.76 14.13
N SER A 81 13.08 -6.17 14.35
CA SER A 81 12.61 -6.69 15.65
C SER A 81 12.47 -8.22 15.72
N GLY A 82 12.91 -8.94 14.69
CA GLY A 82 12.70 -10.39 14.61
C GLY A 82 11.24 -10.79 14.37
N GLY A 83 10.44 -9.89 13.75
CA GLY A 83 9.05 -10.13 13.43
C GLY A 83 8.83 -10.76 12.05
N ARG A 84 7.65 -10.49 11.46
CA ARG A 84 7.24 -11.02 10.15
C ARG A 84 7.76 -10.17 8.98
N GLY A 85 9.01 -9.75 8.99
CA GLY A 85 9.64 -8.98 7.93
C GLY A 85 11.06 -9.44 7.67
N ALA A 86 11.54 -9.30 6.42
CA ALA A 86 12.94 -9.46 6.06
C ALA A 86 13.34 -8.43 5.00
N ILE A 87 14.60 -7.99 5.09
CA ILE A 87 15.22 -7.02 4.18
C ILE A 87 16.58 -7.51 3.67
N ASP A 88 17.10 -8.60 4.22
CA ASP A 88 18.32 -9.26 3.72
C ASP A 88 17.99 -10.10 2.49
N MET A 89 18.78 -9.96 1.43
CA MET A 89 18.50 -10.62 0.14
C MET A 89 18.56 -12.14 0.22
N ASP A 90 19.52 -12.68 0.96
CA ASP A 90 19.68 -14.13 1.09
C ASP A 90 18.48 -14.73 1.85
N VAL A 91 17.99 -14.00 2.88
CA VAL A 91 16.81 -14.37 3.63
C VAL A 91 15.54 -14.27 2.78
N ILE A 92 15.43 -13.23 1.95
CA ILE A 92 14.30 -13.04 1.02
C ILE A 92 14.23 -14.19 0.01
N GLU A 93 15.35 -14.52 -0.62
CA GLU A 93 15.42 -15.59 -1.63
C GLU A 93 15.08 -16.96 -1.02
N ASP A 94 15.60 -17.26 0.17
CA ASP A 94 15.31 -18.50 0.89
C ASP A 94 13.83 -18.58 1.30
N ALA A 95 13.26 -17.49 1.83
CA ALA A 95 11.85 -17.40 2.20
C ALA A 95 10.90 -17.55 0.99
N LEU A 96 11.26 -16.98 -0.16
CA LEU A 96 10.55 -17.18 -1.42
C LEU A 96 10.61 -18.65 -1.86
N GLY A 97 11.80 -19.27 -1.80
CA GLY A 97 11.98 -20.68 -2.12
C GLY A 97 11.15 -21.63 -1.23
N ARG A 98 10.92 -21.25 0.03
CA ARG A 98 10.13 -22.01 1.00
C ARG A 98 8.64 -21.61 1.02
N GLN A 99 8.20 -20.71 0.14
CA GLN A 99 6.81 -20.21 0.09
C GLN A 99 6.33 -19.58 1.42
N GLN A 100 7.22 -18.89 2.11
CA GLN A 100 6.96 -18.24 3.41
C GLN A 100 6.58 -16.77 3.27
N VAL A 101 6.67 -16.22 2.04
CA VAL A 101 6.41 -14.82 1.74
C VAL A 101 4.94 -14.60 1.43
N GLU A 102 4.31 -13.67 2.16
CA GLU A 102 2.98 -13.15 1.91
C GLU A 102 3.01 -12.06 0.84
N LEU A 103 3.99 -11.14 0.97
CA LEU A 103 4.11 -9.96 0.12
C LEU A 103 5.58 -9.63 -0.14
N LEU A 104 5.95 -9.54 -1.42
CA LEU A 104 7.21 -8.96 -1.87
C LEU A 104 7.00 -7.47 -2.15
N ILE A 105 7.90 -6.61 -1.65
CA ILE A 105 7.87 -5.17 -1.84
C ILE A 105 9.14 -4.73 -2.56
N LEU A 106 8.97 -4.04 -3.69
CA LEU A 106 10.06 -3.54 -4.53
C LEU A 106 9.95 -2.02 -4.68
N PRO A 107 11.08 -1.27 -4.66
CA PRO A 107 11.07 0.14 -4.99
C PRO A 107 10.85 0.33 -6.49
N TYR A 108 10.12 1.39 -6.88
CA TYR A 108 9.97 1.75 -8.28
C TYR A 108 10.38 3.22 -8.51
N PRO A 109 11.27 3.48 -9.47
CA PRO A 109 12.04 2.50 -10.25
C PRO A 109 13.06 1.73 -9.39
N MET A 110 13.41 0.53 -9.82
CA MET A 110 14.51 -0.24 -9.24
C MET A 110 15.74 -0.15 -10.17
N ASP A 111 16.92 0.08 -9.60
CA ASP A 111 18.16 0.28 -10.37
C ASP A 111 18.55 -0.97 -11.18
N ASP A 112 18.32 -2.16 -10.63
CA ASP A 112 18.57 -3.43 -11.30
C ASP A 112 17.25 -4.11 -11.71
N GLU A 113 16.85 -3.88 -12.96
CA GLU A 113 15.64 -4.48 -13.54
C GLU A 113 15.71 -6.03 -13.61
N THR A 114 16.91 -6.61 -13.70
CA THR A 114 17.08 -8.06 -13.75
C THR A 114 16.76 -8.68 -12.40
N VAL A 115 17.23 -8.07 -11.31
CA VAL A 115 16.91 -8.48 -9.94
C VAL A 115 15.41 -8.31 -9.68
N ALA A 116 14.82 -7.17 -10.07
CA ALA A 116 13.38 -6.94 -9.93
C ALA A 116 12.55 -8.01 -10.64
N ALA A 117 12.87 -8.31 -11.91
CA ALA A 117 12.18 -9.33 -12.68
C ALA A 117 12.33 -10.73 -12.07
N ASN A 118 13.52 -11.06 -11.56
CA ASN A 118 13.79 -12.35 -10.94
C ASN A 118 13.01 -12.55 -9.64
N LEU A 119 13.05 -11.57 -8.75
CA LEU A 119 12.29 -11.59 -7.49
C LEU A 119 10.78 -11.64 -7.74
N THR A 120 10.29 -10.84 -8.69
CA THR A 120 8.86 -10.84 -9.07
C THR A 120 8.44 -12.23 -9.56
N ARG A 121 9.23 -12.86 -10.43
CA ARG A 121 8.95 -14.21 -10.93
C ARG A 121 8.93 -15.23 -9.80
N GLN A 122 9.89 -15.19 -8.87
CA GLN A 122 9.95 -16.08 -7.72
C GLN A 122 8.73 -15.88 -6.80
N ALA A 123 8.35 -14.62 -6.51
CA ALA A 123 7.21 -14.29 -5.69
C ALA A 123 5.90 -14.86 -6.28
N LEU A 124 5.68 -14.65 -7.58
CA LEU A 124 4.51 -15.19 -8.28
C LEU A 124 4.48 -16.72 -8.27
N GLN A 125 5.63 -17.38 -8.45
CA GLN A 125 5.73 -18.83 -8.36
C GLN A 125 5.47 -19.36 -6.94
N ALA A 126 5.86 -18.60 -5.91
CA ALA A 126 5.60 -18.89 -4.50
C ALA A 126 4.15 -18.59 -4.07
N GLY A 127 3.36 -17.92 -4.92
CA GLY A 127 2.00 -17.48 -4.59
C GLY A 127 1.97 -16.22 -3.72
N ALA A 128 3.08 -15.50 -3.62
CA ALA A 128 3.17 -14.22 -2.91
C ALA A 128 2.57 -13.08 -3.74
N ALA A 129 1.99 -12.10 -3.09
CA ALA A 129 1.65 -10.83 -3.72
C ALA A 129 2.91 -9.99 -3.99
N VAL A 130 2.83 -9.06 -4.95
CA VAL A 130 3.92 -8.11 -5.25
C VAL A 130 3.37 -6.70 -5.20
N GLU A 131 4.04 -5.83 -4.45
CA GLU A 131 3.73 -4.41 -4.33
C GLU A 131 4.92 -3.57 -4.79
N LEU A 132 4.64 -2.56 -5.60
CA LEU A 132 5.64 -1.58 -6.01
C LEU A 132 5.42 -0.30 -5.19
N VAL A 133 6.45 0.15 -4.49
CA VAL A 133 6.41 1.39 -3.73
C VAL A 133 7.15 2.50 -4.47
N HIS A 134 6.70 3.74 -4.33
CA HIS A 134 7.16 4.86 -5.12
C HIS A 134 7.63 6.04 -4.25
N GLY A 135 8.32 6.99 -4.87
CA GLY A 135 8.68 8.26 -4.24
C GLY A 135 9.40 8.08 -2.90
N ASN A 136 8.87 8.67 -1.84
CA ASN A 136 9.49 8.61 -0.52
C ASN A 136 9.55 7.20 0.07
N ALA A 137 8.54 6.37 -0.16
CA ALA A 137 8.52 4.98 0.29
C ALA A 137 9.60 4.15 -0.43
N ALA A 138 9.76 4.33 -1.76
CA ALA A 138 10.85 3.71 -2.51
C ALA A 138 12.23 4.16 -1.99
N ALA A 139 12.43 5.46 -1.80
CA ALA A 139 13.68 6.00 -1.25
C ALA A 139 13.97 5.45 0.16
N ARG A 140 12.94 5.35 1.01
CA ARG A 140 13.05 4.77 2.36
C ARG A 140 13.45 3.30 2.31
N LEU A 141 12.86 2.51 1.41
CA LEU A 141 13.23 1.11 1.21
C LEU A 141 14.66 0.99 0.69
N THR A 142 15.00 1.71 -0.38
CA THR A 142 16.33 1.64 -1.02
C THR A 142 17.46 2.05 -0.07
N HIS A 143 17.21 2.94 0.88
CA HIS A 143 18.19 3.29 1.92
C HIS A 143 18.54 2.11 2.84
N GLU A 144 17.61 1.19 3.08
CA GLU A 144 17.80 0.03 3.96
C GLU A 144 18.20 -1.22 3.16
N ALA A 145 17.51 -1.48 2.03
CA ALA A 145 17.69 -2.69 1.24
C ALA A 145 17.12 -2.53 -0.19
N PRO A 146 17.55 -3.36 -1.14
CA PRO A 146 17.00 -3.35 -2.50
C PRO A 146 15.57 -3.89 -2.60
N ALA A 147 15.12 -4.67 -1.62
CA ALA A 147 13.78 -5.24 -1.53
C ALA A 147 13.41 -5.51 -0.08
N ALA A 148 12.11 -5.71 0.18
CA ALA A 148 11.61 -6.19 1.47
C ALA A 148 10.51 -7.23 1.27
N VAL A 149 10.31 -8.09 2.26
CA VAL A 149 9.19 -9.04 2.28
C VAL A 149 8.45 -9.00 3.60
N ARG A 150 7.12 -9.15 3.52
CA ARG A 150 6.29 -9.52 4.65
C ARG A 150 6.05 -11.03 4.61
N LEU A 151 6.28 -11.68 5.74
CA LEU A 151 6.19 -13.12 5.90
C LEU A 151 4.84 -13.51 6.52
N TYR A 152 4.37 -14.73 6.28
CA TYR A 152 3.20 -15.29 6.96
C TYR A 152 3.43 -15.45 8.46
N TYR A 153 4.68 -15.73 8.89
CA TYR A 153 5.10 -15.90 10.29
C TYR A 153 6.57 -15.44 10.46
N ALA A 154 6.95 -15.13 11.69
CA ALA A 154 8.34 -14.78 12.00
C ALA A 154 9.28 -15.97 11.75
N LEU A 155 10.46 -15.69 11.19
CA LEU A 155 11.49 -16.71 11.04
C LEU A 155 12.15 -17.03 12.40
N PRO A 156 12.63 -18.26 12.62
CA PRO A 156 13.41 -18.59 13.80
C PRO A 156 14.68 -17.72 13.88
N ASP A 157 15.11 -17.37 15.10
CA ASP A 157 16.26 -16.48 15.36
C ASP A 157 17.58 -16.91 14.68
N THR A 158 17.68 -18.14 14.23
CA THR A 158 18.88 -18.72 13.58
C THR A 158 19.06 -18.27 12.12
N GLU A 159 18.04 -17.70 11.49
CA GLU A 159 18.06 -17.31 10.06
C GLU A 159 18.19 -15.78 9.84
N GLN A 160 18.33 -15.01 10.93
CA GLN A 160 18.42 -13.54 10.89
C GLN A 160 19.82 -12.99 11.22
N ALA A 161 20.81 -13.86 11.32
CA ALA A 161 22.18 -13.49 11.69
C ALA A 161 23.08 -13.31 10.47
#